data_29f05e1a0c3145c384d5ca30160b73b7
#
_entry.id   29f05e1a0c3145c384d5ca30160b73b7
#
_cell.length_a   1.000
_cell.length_b   1.000
_cell.length_c   1.000
_cell.angle_alpha   90.00
_cell.angle_beta   90.00
_cell.angle_gamma   90.00
#
_symmetry.space_group_name_H-M   'P 1'
#
loop_
_entity.id
_entity.type
_entity.pdbx_description
1 polymer ?
#
loop_
_entity_poly.entity_id
_entity_poly.type
_entity_poly.pdbx_seq_one_letter_code
_entity_poly.pdbx_strand_id
1 'polypeptide(L)'
;MNEINRSPDLEMVVLKEISSAIVNERNGTALLRHILDVLYRRMKMLRGTFTIRRGNDLMIEASHGLDEQEMKRGHYHVGEGITGHVAETGRPHVIEDISRDSRFLNRTRTRKSGEKVAFICVPIIHLQQVIGTLSIDRAVDRDTDLERDQKLLEIVGNIVGDALAASLQAHEERAALVAENEKLRELLTTNPGELI
;
A
#
# COMPACT_ATOMS: atom_id res chain seq x y z
N MET A 1 -18.43 12.90 -29.72
CA MET A 1 -17.05 12.40 -29.70
C MET A 1 -16.21 13.50 -29.04
N ASN A 2 -16.23 13.54 -27.70
CA ASN A 2 -15.38 14.43 -26.93
C ASN A 2 -14.45 13.54 -26.12
N GLU A 3 -13.21 13.38 -26.57
CA GLU A 3 -12.12 12.92 -25.75
C GLU A 3 -11.95 13.94 -24.63
N ILE A 4 -12.45 13.60 -23.45
CA ILE A 4 -12.27 14.39 -22.24
C ILE A 4 -10.79 14.29 -21.89
N ASN A 5 -10.10 15.36 -22.25
CA ASN A 5 -8.67 15.59 -22.12
C ASN A 5 -8.28 15.67 -20.62
N ARG A 6 -8.21 14.52 -19.93
CA ARG A 6 -7.32 14.41 -18.78
C ARG A 6 -5.92 14.44 -19.34
N SER A 7 -5.19 15.49 -19.00
CA SER A 7 -3.82 15.69 -19.45
C SER A 7 -3.03 14.37 -19.32
N PRO A 8 -2.36 13.88 -20.39
CA PRO A 8 -1.47 12.71 -20.32
C PRO A 8 -0.38 12.85 -19.24
N ASP A 9 -0.22 14.06 -18.71
CA ASP A 9 0.76 14.39 -17.69
C ASP A 9 0.40 13.92 -16.26
N LEU A 10 -0.87 13.57 -15.95
CA LEU A 10 -1.25 13.25 -14.56
C LEU A 10 -0.56 11.99 -14.05
N GLU A 11 -0.58 10.89 -14.83
CA GLU A 11 0.09 9.65 -14.46
C GLU A 11 1.58 9.86 -14.34
N MET A 12 2.19 10.60 -15.27
CA MET A 12 3.61 10.92 -15.23
C MET A 12 3.98 11.74 -13.99
N VAL A 13 3.13 12.69 -13.61
CA VAL A 13 3.32 13.48 -12.38
C VAL A 13 3.22 12.60 -11.15
N VAL A 14 2.20 11.73 -11.05
CA VAL A 14 2.03 10.79 -9.96
C VAL A 14 3.23 9.86 -9.84
N LEU A 15 3.64 9.23 -10.94
CA LEU A 15 4.77 8.30 -10.95
C LEU A 15 6.09 8.98 -10.60
N LYS A 16 6.31 10.22 -11.05
CA LYS A 16 7.47 11.02 -10.69
C LYS A 16 7.52 11.34 -9.19
N GLU A 17 6.39 11.76 -8.61
CA GLU A 17 6.31 12.07 -7.17
C GLU A 17 6.53 10.79 -6.33
N ILE A 18 5.93 9.66 -6.73
CA ILE A 18 6.13 8.36 -6.06
C ILE A 18 7.57 7.89 -6.16
N SER A 19 8.19 7.95 -7.35
CA SER A 19 9.60 7.61 -7.52
C SER A 19 10.51 8.46 -6.64
N SER A 20 10.20 9.75 -6.51
CA SER A 20 10.93 10.65 -5.61
C SER A 20 10.74 10.27 -4.14
N ALA A 21 9.53 9.87 -3.73
CA ALA A 21 9.27 9.40 -2.38
C ALA A 21 10.07 8.14 -2.05
N ILE A 22 10.15 7.17 -2.96
CA ILE A 22 10.90 5.91 -2.78
C ILE A 22 12.39 6.19 -2.53
N VAL A 23 12.98 7.16 -3.25
CA VAL A 23 14.39 7.52 -3.08
C VAL A 23 14.66 8.21 -1.75
N ASN A 24 13.73 9.02 -1.27
CA ASN A 24 13.94 9.88 -0.11
C ASN A 24 13.47 9.26 1.22
N GLU A 25 12.46 8.36 1.18
CA GLU A 25 11.92 7.73 2.39
C GLU A 25 12.62 6.40 2.68
N ARG A 26 13.20 6.29 3.85
CA ARG A 26 13.87 5.05 4.32
C ARG A 26 12.98 4.17 5.20
N ASN A 27 11.90 4.72 5.71
CA ASN A 27 10.92 4.00 6.52
C ASN A 27 9.75 3.56 5.67
N GLY A 28 9.49 2.25 5.60
CA GLY A 28 8.43 1.67 4.76
C GLY A 28 7.05 2.26 5.05
N THR A 29 6.66 2.40 6.32
CA THR A 29 5.35 2.96 6.69
C THR A 29 5.24 4.45 6.31
N ALA A 30 6.33 5.23 6.47
CA ALA A 30 6.38 6.63 6.04
C ALA A 30 6.26 6.75 4.52
N LEU A 31 6.94 5.87 3.77
CA LEU A 31 6.81 5.77 2.32
C LEU A 31 5.36 5.53 1.88
N LEU A 32 4.70 4.54 2.49
CA LEU A 32 3.31 4.21 2.16
C LEU A 32 2.37 5.40 2.42
N ARG A 33 2.54 6.12 3.53
CA ARG A 33 1.78 7.33 3.84
C ARG A 33 2.02 8.43 2.81
N HIS A 34 3.27 8.68 2.44
CA HIS A 34 3.63 9.68 1.43
C HIS A 34 2.97 9.35 0.07
N ILE A 35 2.98 8.07 -0.34
CA ILE A 35 2.33 7.63 -1.58
C ILE A 35 0.81 7.88 -1.52
N LEU A 36 0.16 7.54 -0.39
CA LEU A 36 -1.28 7.83 -0.22
C LEU A 36 -1.58 9.33 -0.31
N ASP A 37 -0.72 10.19 0.24
CA ASP A 37 -0.87 11.65 0.13
C ASP A 37 -0.72 12.15 -1.30
N VAL A 38 0.18 11.55 -2.10
CA VAL A 38 0.30 11.85 -3.54
C VAL A 38 -0.98 11.46 -4.27
N LEU A 39 -1.48 10.23 -4.05
CA LEU A 39 -2.71 9.73 -4.66
C LEU A 39 -3.93 10.60 -4.27
N TYR A 40 -4.04 10.99 -2.99
CA TYR A 40 -5.09 11.89 -2.51
C TYR A 40 -5.08 13.22 -3.26
N ARG A 41 -3.93 13.88 -3.34
CA ARG A 41 -3.80 15.19 -3.99
C ARG A 41 -4.04 15.14 -5.50
N ARG A 42 -3.65 14.05 -6.16
CA ARG A 42 -3.64 13.96 -7.62
C ARG A 42 -4.85 13.24 -8.22
N MET A 43 -5.40 12.25 -7.53
CA MET A 43 -6.46 11.38 -8.06
C MET A 43 -7.86 11.66 -7.50
N LYS A 44 -8.07 12.74 -6.73
CA LYS A 44 -9.35 12.98 -6.03
C LYS A 44 -9.82 11.77 -5.21
N MET A 45 -8.87 11.03 -4.61
CA MET A 45 -9.14 9.95 -3.70
C MET A 45 -9.79 10.48 -2.43
N LEU A 46 -10.80 9.78 -1.90
CA LEU A 46 -11.44 10.13 -0.63
C LEU A 46 -10.72 9.50 0.56
N ARG A 47 -10.39 8.22 0.41
CA ARG A 47 -9.69 7.40 1.39
C ARG A 47 -8.79 6.42 0.65
N GLY A 48 -7.70 6.03 1.29
CA GLY A 48 -6.80 5.02 0.75
C GLY A 48 -6.15 4.21 1.84
N THR A 49 -5.86 2.94 1.56
CA THR A 49 -5.18 2.04 2.48
C THR A 49 -4.17 1.17 1.77
N PHE A 50 -3.03 0.98 2.42
CA PHE A 50 -2.13 -0.13 2.15
C PHE A 50 -2.35 -1.20 3.20
N THR A 51 -2.67 -2.43 2.78
CA THR A 51 -2.63 -3.60 3.66
C THR A 51 -1.39 -4.43 3.37
N ILE A 52 -0.81 -5.01 4.40
CA ILE A 52 0.33 -5.93 4.28
C ILE A 52 -0.12 -7.32 4.73
N ARG A 53 0.30 -8.32 3.96
CA ARG A 53 0.01 -9.73 4.21
C ARG A 53 1.01 -10.31 5.21
N ARG A 54 0.49 -10.96 6.25
CA ARG A 54 1.26 -11.72 7.26
C ARG A 54 0.64 -13.11 7.37
N GLY A 55 1.18 -14.06 6.62
CA GLY A 55 0.58 -15.39 6.49
C GLY A 55 -0.79 -15.34 5.82
N ASN A 56 -1.86 -15.67 6.56
CA ASN A 56 -3.24 -15.62 6.07
C ASN A 56 -3.97 -14.30 6.41
N ASP A 57 -3.32 -13.39 7.12
CA ASP A 57 -3.89 -12.13 7.58
C ASP A 57 -3.45 -10.96 6.71
N LEU A 58 -4.34 -9.99 6.55
CA LEU A 58 -4.12 -8.70 5.90
C LEU A 58 -4.45 -7.59 6.90
N MET A 59 -3.46 -6.77 7.23
CA MET A 59 -3.59 -5.68 8.19
C MET A 59 -3.26 -4.35 7.54
N ILE A 60 -4.01 -3.30 7.86
CA ILE A 60 -3.72 -1.96 7.36
C ILE A 60 -2.41 -1.46 7.99
N GLU A 61 -1.40 -1.24 7.16
CA GLU A 61 -0.10 -0.70 7.54
C GLU A 61 -0.06 0.83 7.46
N ALA A 62 -0.72 1.39 6.45
CA ALA A 62 -0.84 2.83 6.27
C ALA A 62 -2.20 3.20 5.69
N SER A 63 -2.69 4.38 6.03
CA SER A 63 -3.95 4.91 5.52
C SER A 63 -3.90 6.42 5.31
N HIS A 64 -4.77 6.89 4.41
CA HIS A 64 -5.21 8.27 4.31
C HIS A 64 -6.72 8.32 4.55
N GLY A 65 -7.17 9.21 5.45
CA GLY A 65 -8.59 9.38 5.77
C GLY A 65 -9.18 8.36 6.75
N LEU A 66 -8.33 7.60 7.49
CA LEU A 66 -8.74 6.74 8.60
C LEU A 66 -7.98 7.11 9.86
N ASP A 67 -8.66 7.03 11.01
CA ASP A 67 -8.03 7.10 12.32
C ASP A 67 -7.41 5.74 12.75
N GLU A 68 -6.71 5.74 13.89
CA GLU A 68 -6.05 4.51 14.38
C GLU A 68 -7.03 3.39 14.75
N GLN A 69 -8.22 3.74 15.26
CA GLN A 69 -9.22 2.73 15.60
C GLN A 69 -9.86 2.14 14.36
N GLU A 70 -10.07 2.96 13.34
CA GLU A 70 -10.56 2.55 12.02
C GLU A 70 -9.56 1.64 11.32
N MET A 71 -8.26 1.96 11.37
CA MET A 71 -7.20 1.10 10.84
C MET A 71 -7.17 -0.26 11.54
N LYS A 72 -7.26 -0.30 12.88
CA LYS A 72 -7.28 -1.56 13.65
C LYS A 72 -8.46 -2.46 13.30
N ARG A 73 -9.61 -1.89 12.92
CA ARG A 73 -10.77 -2.67 12.43
C ARG A 73 -10.58 -3.23 11.02
N GLY A 74 -9.67 -2.63 10.24
CA GLY A 74 -9.35 -3.06 8.88
C GLY A 74 -8.46 -4.30 8.83
N HIS A 75 -8.94 -5.39 9.40
CA HIS A 75 -8.32 -6.71 9.38
C HIS A 75 -9.13 -7.65 8.50
N TYR A 76 -8.48 -8.36 7.59
CA TYR A 76 -9.09 -9.29 6.65
C TYR A 76 -8.28 -10.58 6.59
N HIS A 77 -8.93 -11.69 6.20
CA HIS A 77 -8.23 -12.90 5.82
C HIS A 77 -8.07 -12.97 4.29
N VAL A 78 -7.07 -13.69 3.82
CA VAL A 78 -6.93 -14.02 2.39
C VAL A 78 -8.21 -14.72 1.92
N GLY A 79 -8.78 -14.26 0.80
CA GLY A 79 -10.09 -14.71 0.30
C GLY A 79 -11.30 -13.96 0.88
N GLU A 80 -11.15 -13.20 1.96
CA GLU A 80 -12.26 -12.53 2.63
C GLU A 80 -12.59 -11.16 2.02
N GLY A 81 -13.83 -10.98 1.57
CA GLY A 81 -14.29 -9.76 0.95
C GLY A 81 -13.51 -9.39 -0.32
N ILE A 82 -13.49 -8.12 -0.69
CA ILE A 82 -12.75 -7.67 -1.89
C ILE A 82 -11.24 -7.67 -1.64
N THR A 83 -10.81 -7.11 -0.52
CA THR A 83 -9.38 -6.99 -0.17
C THR A 83 -8.71 -8.37 -0.08
N GLY A 84 -9.35 -9.33 0.61
CA GLY A 84 -8.86 -10.69 0.71
C GLY A 84 -8.89 -11.45 -0.62
N HIS A 85 -9.92 -11.24 -1.44
CA HIS A 85 -10.00 -11.84 -2.77
C HIS A 85 -8.88 -11.34 -3.71
N VAL A 86 -8.57 -10.04 -3.69
CA VAL A 86 -7.44 -9.47 -4.45
C VAL A 86 -6.11 -10.05 -3.96
N ALA A 87 -5.96 -10.20 -2.64
CA ALA A 87 -4.75 -10.81 -2.07
C ALA A 87 -4.59 -12.30 -2.40
N GLU A 88 -5.69 -13.03 -2.58
CA GLU A 88 -5.70 -14.44 -2.96
C GLU A 88 -5.38 -14.64 -4.43
N THR A 89 -6.06 -13.86 -5.29
CA THR A 89 -6.03 -14.07 -6.74
C THR A 89 -4.91 -13.32 -7.46
N GLY A 90 -4.36 -12.29 -6.83
CA GLY A 90 -3.42 -11.38 -7.48
C GLY A 90 -4.03 -10.56 -8.62
N ARG A 91 -5.37 -10.46 -8.67
CA ARG A 91 -6.11 -9.73 -9.71
C ARG A 91 -6.76 -8.50 -9.11
N PRO A 92 -6.69 -7.35 -9.78
CA PRO A 92 -7.34 -6.13 -9.32
C PRO A 92 -8.86 -6.31 -9.33
N HIS A 93 -9.54 -5.53 -8.49
CA HIS A 93 -10.99 -5.49 -8.44
C HIS A 93 -11.50 -4.05 -8.34
N VAL A 94 -12.48 -3.72 -9.18
CA VAL A 94 -13.15 -2.41 -9.22
C VAL A 94 -14.62 -2.58 -8.91
N ILE A 95 -15.15 -1.74 -8.03
CA ILE A 95 -16.57 -1.59 -7.73
C ILE A 95 -16.95 -0.17 -8.07
N GLU A 96 -17.88 0.02 -8.99
CA GLU A 96 -18.35 1.35 -9.40
C GLU A 96 -19.19 2.04 -8.32
N ASP A 97 -19.88 1.26 -7.50
CA ASP A 97 -20.73 1.73 -6.41
C ASP A 97 -20.75 0.71 -5.25
N ILE A 98 -20.02 1.02 -4.19
CA ILE A 98 -19.88 0.15 -3.01
C ILE A 98 -21.22 -0.16 -2.33
N SER A 99 -22.23 0.69 -2.50
CA SER A 99 -23.55 0.48 -1.90
C SER A 99 -24.32 -0.69 -2.51
N ARG A 100 -23.88 -1.17 -3.68
CA ARG A 100 -24.51 -2.23 -4.46
C ARG A 100 -23.78 -3.57 -4.45
N ASP A 101 -22.57 -3.64 -3.88
CA ASP A 101 -21.79 -4.88 -3.83
C ASP A 101 -21.79 -5.48 -2.42
N SER A 102 -22.45 -6.62 -2.27
CA SER A 102 -22.55 -7.33 -0.98
C SER A 102 -21.23 -7.89 -0.44
N ARG A 103 -20.21 -8.03 -1.31
CA ARG A 103 -18.87 -8.48 -0.91
C ARG A 103 -18.05 -7.37 -0.24
N PHE A 104 -18.51 -6.12 -0.35
CA PHE A 104 -17.86 -4.98 0.29
C PHE A 104 -18.18 -4.95 1.79
N LEU A 105 -17.20 -5.29 2.63
CA LEU A 105 -17.42 -5.54 4.06
C LEU A 105 -17.48 -4.28 4.95
N ASN A 106 -17.05 -3.10 4.45
CA ASN A 106 -16.95 -1.85 5.21
C ASN A 106 -16.38 -2.04 6.65
N ARG A 107 -15.32 -2.85 6.79
CA ARG A 107 -14.70 -3.19 8.09
C ARG A 107 -14.28 -1.96 8.89
N THR A 108 -13.75 -0.95 8.22
CA THR A 108 -13.32 0.31 8.84
C THR A 108 -14.50 1.12 9.37
N ARG A 109 -15.75 0.87 8.89
CA ARG A 109 -16.98 1.58 9.24
C ARG A 109 -16.97 3.08 8.93
N THR A 110 -16.15 3.50 7.96
CA THR A 110 -15.97 4.92 7.59
C THR A 110 -16.92 5.39 6.52
N ARG A 111 -17.60 4.47 5.82
CA ARG A 111 -18.47 4.78 4.71
C ARG A 111 -19.92 4.82 5.18
N LYS A 112 -20.60 5.93 4.87
CA LYS A 112 -22.00 6.13 5.23
C LYS A 112 -22.90 5.37 4.27
N SER A 113 -24.05 4.90 4.77
CA SER A 113 -25.08 4.27 3.92
C SER A 113 -25.55 5.27 2.85
N GLY A 114 -25.59 4.83 1.58
CA GLY A 114 -26.00 5.67 0.45
C GLY A 114 -24.91 6.57 -0.13
N GLU A 115 -23.67 6.50 0.35
CA GLU A 115 -22.53 7.22 -0.25
C GLU A 115 -22.17 6.57 -1.59
N LYS A 116 -22.31 7.32 -2.69
CA LYS A 116 -21.96 6.85 -4.04
C LYS A 116 -20.45 6.99 -4.26
N VAL A 117 -19.75 5.93 -4.00
CA VAL A 117 -18.29 5.86 -4.04
C VAL A 117 -17.87 4.62 -4.82
N ALA A 118 -16.93 4.76 -5.74
CA ALA A 118 -16.24 3.64 -6.33
C ALA A 118 -15.10 3.17 -5.41
N PHE A 119 -14.82 1.87 -5.47
CA PHE A 119 -13.72 1.25 -4.76
C PHE A 119 -12.82 0.52 -5.73
N ILE A 120 -11.53 0.81 -5.68
CA ILE A 120 -10.51 0.14 -6.48
C ILE A 120 -9.55 -0.53 -5.51
N CYS A 121 -9.31 -1.82 -5.72
CA CYS A 121 -8.33 -2.59 -4.96
C CYS A 121 -7.39 -3.30 -5.92
N VAL A 122 -6.09 -3.10 -5.76
CA VAL A 122 -5.05 -3.73 -6.57
C VAL A 122 -4.07 -4.49 -5.69
N PRO A 123 -3.47 -5.60 -6.18
CA PRO A 123 -2.46 -6.33 -5.44
C PRO A 123 -1.14 -5.54 -5.41
N ILE A 124 -0.39 -5.72 -4.33
CA ILE A 124 1.01 -5.35 -4.23
C ILE A 124 1.81 -6.62 -4.45
N ILE A 125 2.56 -6.67 -5.56
CA ILE A 125 3.25 -7.88 -5.97
C ILE A 125 4.77 -7.68 -5.86
N HIS A 126 5.45 -8.66 -5.27
CA HIS A 126 6.91 -8.78 -5.31
C HIS A 126 7.29 -10.22 -5.64
N LEU A 127 8.21 -10.44 -6.61
CA LEU A 127 8.64 -11.77 -7.08
C LEU A 127 7.45 -12.73 -7.33
N GLN A 128 6.41 -12.24 -8.03
CA GLN A 128 5.17 -12.96 -8.36
C GLN A 128 4.33 -13.39 -7.15
N GLN A 129 4.62 -12.90 -5.96
CA GLN A 129 3.84 -13.14 -4.76
C GLN A 129 3.09 -11.88 -4.35
N VAL A 130 1.82 -12.04 -3.93
CA VAL A 130 1.06 -10.93 -3.37
C VAL A 130 1.47 -10.74 -1.91
N ILE A 131 2.12 -9.60 -1.63
CA ILE A 131 2.60 -9.21 -0.30
C ILE A 131 1.65 -8.25 0.42
N GLY A 132 0.61 -7.78 -0.27
CA GLY A 132 -0.38 -6.87 0.27
C GLY A 132 -1.37 -6.37 -0.78
N THR A 133 -2.13 -5.33 -0.45
CA THR A 133 -3.03 -4.65 -1.38
C THR A 133 -2.98 -3.14 -1.19
N LEU A 134 -3.19 -2.40 -2.28
CA LEU A 134 -3.51 -0.98 -2.28
C LEU A 134 -4.98 -0.82 -2.64
N SER A 135 -5.76 -0.15 -1.79
CA SER A 135 -7.14 0.17 -2.11
C SER A 135 -7.46 1.64 -1.92
N ILE A 136 -8.33 2.16 -2.76
CA ILE A 136 -8.80 3.54 -2.68
C ILE A 136 -10.33 3.61 -2.79
N ASP A 137 -10.90 4.59 -2.09
CA ASP A 137 -12.25 5.10 -2.34
C ASP A 137 -12.15 6.30 -3.27
N ARG A 138 -12.94 6.28 -4.33
CA ARG A 138 -12.94 7.28 -5.40
C ARG A 138 -14.29 7.94 -5.50
N ALA A 139 -14.33 9.28 -5.40
CA ALA A 139 -15.53 10.03 -5.78
C ALA A 139 -15.80 9.87 -7.28
N VAL A 140 -17.02 9.51 -7.65
CA VAL A 140 -17.41 9.32 -9.06
C VAL A 140 -18.06 10.59 -9.58
N ASP A 141 -17.43 11.19 -10.59
CA ASP A 141 -17.93 12.32 -11.36
C ASP A 141 -17.94 11.99 -12.86
N ARG A 142 -18.29 12.97 -13.71
CA ARG A 142 -18.39 12.78 -15.17
C ARG A 142 -17.04 12.50 -15.84
N ASP A 143 -15.95 12.91 -15.19
CA ASP A 143 -14.58 12.79 -15.70
C ASP A 143 -13.85 11.59 -15.10
N THR A 144 -14.55 10.75 -14.35
CA THR A 144 -13.94 9.57 -13.68
C THR A 144 -13.77 8.45 -14.69
N ASP A 145 -12.53 7.99 -14.83
CA ASP A 145 -12.14 6.82 -15.61
C ASP A 145 -11.53 5.78 -14.66
N LEU A 146 -12.37 4.86 -14.19
CA LEU A 146 -11.97 3.84 -13.22
C LEU A 146 -10.99 2.82 -13.78
N GLU A 147 -11.05 2.53 -15.09
CA GLU A 147 -10.10 1.61 -15.74
C GLU A 147 -8.70 2.22 -15.79
N ARG A 148 -8.61 3.51 -16.11
CA ARG A 148 -7.35 4.26 -16.11
C ARG A 148 -6.79 4.41 -14.69
N ASP A 149 -7.64 4.72 -13.72
CA ASP A 149 -7.27 4.81 -12.30
C ASP A 149 -6.76 3.45 -11.80
N GLN A 150 -7.42 2.33 -12.16
CA GLN A 150 -6.96 0.97 -11.83
C GLN A 150 -5.56 0.70 -12.40
N LYS A 151 -5.34 0.95 -13.69
CA LYS A 151 -4.04 0.71 -14.34
C LYS A 151 -2.91 1.49 -13.67
N LEU A 152 -3.15 2.75 -13.31
CA LEU A 152 -2.17 3.54 -12.57
C LEU A 152 -1.88 2.95 -11.20
N LEU A 153 -2.91 2.53 -10.46
CA LEU A 153 -2.74 1.91 -9.14
C LEU A 153 -2.01 0.56 -9.21
N GLU A 154 -2.22 -0.23 -10.27
CA GLU A 154 -1.46 -1.48 -10.50
C GLU A 154 0.04 -1.19 -10.67
N ILE A 155 0.39 -0.16 -11.45
CA ILE A 155 1.78 0.28 -11.60
C ILE A 155 2.35 0.71 -10.25
N VAL A 156 1.60 1.51 -9.48
CA VAL A 156 1.99 1.94 -8.13
C VAL A 156 2.17 0.75 -7.20
N GLY A 157 1.25 -0.22 -7.22
CA GLY A 157 1.33 -1.45 -6.41
C GLY A 157 2.60 -2.25 -6.68
N ASN A 158 2.97 -2.42 -7.95
CA ASN A 158 4.19 -3.13 -8.33
C ASN A 158 5.46 -2.40 -7.87
N ILE A 159 5.53 -1.07 -8.10
CA ILE A 159 6.68 -0.26 -7.67
C ILE A 159 6.83 -0.29 -6.13
N VAL A 160 5.71 -0.20 -5.41
CA VAL A 160 5.68 -0.28 -3.94
C VAL A 160 6.12 -1.65 -3.44
N GLY A 161 5.72 -2.73 -4.11
CA GLY A 161 6.12 -4.09 -3.77
C GLY A 161 7.64 -4.25 -3.72
N ASP A 162 8.32 -3.81 -4.77
CA ASP A 162 9.78 -3.86 -4.84
C ASP A 162 10.45 -2.95 -3.81
N ALA A 163 9.92 -1.73 -3.60
CA ALA A 163 10.47 -0.78 -2.63
C ALA A 163 10.33 -1.29 -1.18
N LEU A 164 9.18 -1.90 -0.83
CA LEU A 164 8.97 -2.49 0.49
C LEU A 164 9.88 -3.68 0.74
N ALA A 165 10.03 -4.56 -0.23
CA ALA A 165 10.91 -5.72 -0.11
C ALA A 165 12.37 -5.29 0.09
N ALA A 166 12.85 -4.31 -0.69
CA ALA A 166 14.19 -3.75 -0.53
C ALA A 166 14.39 -3.09 0.86
N SER A 167 13.37 -2.39 1.38
CA SER A 167 13.41 -1.78 2.71
C SER A 167 13.46 -2.82 3.83
N LEU A 168 12.71 -3.92 3.72
CA LEU A 168 12.74 -5.02 4.68
C LEU A 168 14.09 -5.71 4.69
N GLN A 169 14.63 -6.04 3.51
CA GLN A 169 15.95 -6.66 3.39
C GLN A 169 17.05 -5.78 4.00
N ALA A 170 17.06 -4.49 3.70
CA ALA A 170 18.04 -3.56 4.27
C ALA A 170 17.95 -3.46 5.81
N HIS A 171 16.73 -3.59 6.36
CA HIS A 171 16.51 -3.61 7.81
C HIS A 171 17.06 -4.89 8.46
N GLU A 172 16.82 -6.04 7.86
CA GLU A 172 17.32 -7.34 8.32
C GLU A 172 18.84 -7.41 8.28
N GLU A 173 19.46 -6.98 7.17
CA GLU A 173 20.91 -6.89 7.04
C GLU A 173 21.54 -5.97 8.09
N ARG A 174 20.91 -4.82 8.33
CA ARG A 174 21.39 -3.89 9.35
C ARG A 174 21.27 -4.46 10.77
N ALA A 175 20.16 -5.14 11.09
CA ALA A 175 19.97 -5.79 12.37
C ALA A 175 20.99 -6.90 12.59
N ALA A 176 21.28 -7.71 11.58
CA ALA A 176 22.29 -8.76 11.63
C ALA A 176 23.70 -8.19 11.87
N LEU A 177 24.07 -7.11 11.17
CA LEU A 177 25.34 -6.42 11.35
C LEU A 177 25.50 -5.81 12.74
N VAL A 178 24.43 -5.25 13.32
CA VAL A 178 24.46 -4.69 14.69
C VAL A 178 24.68 -5.82 15.69
N ALA A 179 23.96 -6.94 15.59
CA ALA A 179 24.09 -8.08 16.47
C ALA A 179 25.49 -8.71 16.38
N GLU A 180 26.08 -8.83 15.18
CA GLU A 180 27.44 -9.31 14.99
C GLU A 180 28.46 -8.36 15.61
N ASN A 181 28.28 -7.05 15.47
CA ASN A 181 29.17 -6.04 16.06
C ASN A 181 29.14 -6.06 17.59
N GLU A 182 27.95 -6.24 18.19
CA GLU A 182 27.80 -6.39 19.64
C GLU A 182 28.52 -7.65 20.13
N LYS A 183 28.35 -8.77 19.46
CA LYS A 183 29.03 -10.03 19.79
C LYS A 183 30.56 -9.91 19.69
N LEU A 184 31.08 -9.26 18.66
CA LEU A 184 32.50 -9.01 18.49
C LEU A 184 33.07 -8.10 19.61
N ARG A 185 32.32 -7.07 20.02
CA ARG A 185 32.69 -6.18 21.12
C ARG A 185 32.74 -6.95 22.46
N GLU A 186 31.78 -7.82 22.74
CA GLU A 186 31.78 -8.67 23.93
C GLU A 186 33.00 -9.60 23.97
N LEU A 187 33.36 -10.22 22.84
CA LEU A 187 34.53 -11.08 22.75
C LEU A 187 35.84 -10.30 23.02
N LEU A 188 35.96 -9.06 22.51
CA LEU A 188 37.13 -8.22 22.74
C LEU A 188 37.22 -7.70 24.18
N THR A 189 36.09 -7.52 24.88
CA THR A 189 36.07 -7.10 26.29
C THR A 189 36.30 -8.26 27.25
N THR A 190 35.96 -9.50 26.84
CA THR A 190 36.10 -10.71 27.70
C THR A 190 37.50 -11.31 27.61
N ASN A 191 38.31 -11.00 26.57
CA ASN A 191 39.69 -11.50 26.41
C ASN A 191 40.70 -10.37 26.16
N PRO A 192 40.96 -9.46 27.13
CA PRO A 192 41.90 -8.38 26.95
C PRO A 192 43.42 -8.80 27.00
N GLY A 193 43.69 -10.11 27.11
CA GLY A 193 45.04 -10.62 27.39
C GLY A 193 45.74 -11.45 26.31
N GLU A 194 45.10 -11.68 25.13
CA GLU A 194 45.72 -12.54 24.06
C GLU A 194 46.20 -11.76 22.82
N LEU A 195 46.35 -10.43 22.90
CA LEU A 195 46.91 -9.64 21.83
C LEU A 195 48.22 -8.95 22.27
N ILE A 196 49.21 -9.80 22.72
CA ILE A 196 50.63 -9.40 22.82
C ILE A 196 51.47 -10.43 22.08
#